data_ec63d0bd9633447be1082a33c0bf6835
#
_entry.id   ec63d0bd9633447be1082a33c0bf6835
#
_cell.length_a   1.000
_cell.length_b   1.000
_cell.length_c   1.000
_cell.angle_alpha   90.00
_cell.angle_beta   90.00
_cell.angle_gamma   90.00
#
_symmetry.space_group_name_H-M   'P 1'
#
loop_
_entity.id
_entity.type
_entity.pdbx_description
1 polymer ?
#
loop_
_entity_poly.entity_id
_entity_poly.type
_entity_poly.pdbx_seq_one_letter_code
_entity_poly.pdbx_strand_id
1 'polypeptide(L)'
;MQPENVNANFVLADKIARVVYAETFAKSLRVVEALTSMIFNQSKQNVESIIDIISDYKQFESLCDNSARHNLLDVDSNNREFQMCFRVAMRMLHGNLPDMCNRATKFHRDEFLPKWATARGYVADIDGLLFYQ
;
A
#
# COMPACT_ATOMS: atom_id res chain seq x y z
N MET A 1 15.79 -16.72 14.68
CA MET A 1 15.32 -16.19 13.39
C MET A 1 16.27 -16.62 12.28
N GLN A 2 15.73 -17.13 11.19
CA GLN A 2 16.58 -17.59 10.08
C GLN A 2 16.91 -16.42 9.14
N PRO A 3 18.16 -16.36 8.64
CA PRO A 3 18.59 -15.26 7.78
C PRO A 3 17.73 -15.11 6.51
N GLU A 4 17.28 -16.22 5.93
CA GLU A 4 16.44 -16.18 4.73
C GLU A 4 15.12 -15.45 5.00
N ASN A 5 14.51 -15.65 6.17
CA ASN A 5 13.27 -14.99 6.54
C ASN A 5 13.45 -13.48 6.67
N VAL A 6 14.58 -13.06 7.25
CA VAL A 6 14.92 -11.64 7.39
C VAL A 6 15.06 -11.01 6.01
N ASN A 7 15.81 -11.66 5.11
CA ASN A 7 16.03 -11.16 3.75
C ASN A 7 14.74 -11.12 2.96
N ALA A 8 13.89 -12.14 3.09
CA ALA A 8 12.60 -12.19 2.38
C ALA A 8 11.68 -11.05 2.82
N ASN A 9 11.62 -10.76 4.13
CA ASN A 9 10.81 -9.65 4.64
C ASN A 9 11.35 -8.31 4.16
N PHE A 10 12.66 -8.14 4.11
CA PHE A 10 13.27 -6.91 3.64
C PHE A 10 12.92 -6.65 2.17
N VAL A 11 13.07 -7.67 1.32
CA VAL A 11 12.75 -7.56 -0.11
C VAL A 11 11.26 -7.27 -0.32
N LEU A 12 10.40 -7.98 0.39
CA LEU A 12 8.96 -7.77 0.28
C LEU A 12 8.56 -6.38 0.78
N ALA A 13 9.12 -5.93 1.90
CA ALA A 13 8.86 -4.59 2.42
C ALA A 13 9.29 -3.51 1.43
N ASP A 14 10.42 -3.71 0.75
CA ASP A 14 10.88 -2.77 -0.28
C ASP A 14 9.85 -2.66 -1.42
N LYS A 15 9.33 -3.79 -1.88
CA LYS A 15 8.33 -3.81 -2.96
C LYS A 15 7.02 -3.15 -2.53
N ILE A 16 6.54 -3.47 -1.32
CA ILE A 16 5.35 -2.84 -0.77
C ILE A 16 5.55 -1.33 -0.67
N ALA A 17 6.68 -0.91 -0.12
CA ALA A 17 6.97 0.50 0.12
C ALA A 17 7.02 1.29 -1.19
N ARG A 18 7.56 0.72 -2.27
CA ARG A 18 7.62 1.40 -3.56
C ARG A 18 6.24 1.65 -4.13
N VAL A 19 5.36 0.67 -4.05
CA VAL A 19 3.97 0.83 -4.50
C VAL A 19 3.25 1.86 -3.63
N VAL A 20 3.37 1.75 -2.33
CA VAL A 20 2.72 2.70 -1.40
C VAL A 20 3.24 4.12 -1.62
N TYR A 21 4.55 4.27 -1.78
CA TYR A 21 5.15 5.58 -2.06
C TYR A 21 4.60 6.17 -3.37
N ALA A 22 4.59 5.37 -4.44
CA ALA A 22 4.13 5.83 -5.74
C ALA A 22 2.64 6.19 -5.74
N GLU A 23 1.83 5.49 -4.94
CA GLU A 23 0.39 5.76 -4.86
C GLU A 23 0.04 6.94 -3.96
N THR A 24 0.83 7.20 -2.91
CA THR A 24 0.49 8.20 -1.89
C THR A 24 1.39 9.42 -1.89
N PHE A 25 2.55 9.38 -2.57
CA PHE A 25 3.62 10.39 -2.46
C PHE A 25 4.10 10.54 -1.01
N ALA A 26 3.73 9.61 -0.13
CA ALA A 26 4.02 9.69 1.30
C ALA A 26 3.61 11.05 1.90
N LYS A 27 2.44 11.56 1.48
CA LYS A 27 1.93 12.86 1.92
C LYS A 27 1.81 12.95 3.44
N SER A 28 1.45 11.84 4.09
CA SER A 28 1.36 11.77 5.54
C SER A 28 1.60 10.34 5.98
N LEU A 29 2.01 10.17 7.24
CA LEU A 29 2.11 8.84 7.84
C LEU A 29 0.74 8.14 7.82
N ARG A 30 -0.32 8.91 8.06
CA ARG A 30 -1.68 8.36 8.11
C ARG A 30 -2.08 7.68 6.80
N VAL A 31 -1.84 8.31 5.64
CA VAL A 31 -2.22 7.69 4.36
C VAL A 31 -1.34 6.50 4.04
N VAL A 32 -0.06 6.56 4.39
CA VAL A 32 0.87 5.44 4.20
C VAL A 32 0.42 4.24 5.04
N GLU A 33 0.09 4.46 6.30
CA GLU A 33 -0.41 3.40 7.17
C GLU A 33 -1.74 2.85 6.68
N ALA A 34 -2.63 3.73 6.21
CA ALA A 34 -3.95 3.31 5.73
C ALA A 34 -3.85 2.41 4.50
N LEU A 35 -3.06 2.82 3.49
CA LEU A 35 -2.91 2.00 2.28
C LEU A 35 -2.20 0.69 2.57
N THR A 36 -1.19 0.71 3.42
CA THR A 36 -0.48 -0.51 3.83
C THR A 36 -1.43 -1.47 4.55
N SER A 37 -2.28 -0.93 5.45
CA SER A 37 -3.31 -1.74 6.14
C SER A 37 -4.30 -2.35 5.15
N MET A 38 -4.72 -1.58 4.14
CA MET A 38 -5.64 -2.09 3.12
C MET A 38 -5.04 -3.27 2.38
N ILE A 39 -3.76 -3.18 2.01
CA ILE A 39 -3.05 -4.27 1.35
C ILE A 39 -3.06 -5.52 2.23
N PHE A 40 -2.75 -5.35 3.51
CA PHE A 40 -2.74 -6.45 4.47
C PHE A 40 -4.13 -7.07 4.63
N ASN A 41 -5.17 -6.23 4.74
CA ASN A 41 -6.55 -6.70 4.85
C ASN A 41 -6.97 -7.48 3.60
N GLN A 42 -6.62 -6.98 2.42
CA GLN A 42 -6.95 -7.64 1.15
C GLN A 42 -6.27 -9.00 1.06
N SER A 43 -5.08 -9.14 1.62
CA SER A 43 -4.36 -10.41 1.64
C SER A 43 -4.94 -11.40 2.64
N LYS A 44 -5.93 -10.99 3.44
CA LYS A 44 -6.50 -11.78 4.55
C LYS A 44 -5.40 -12.18 5.54
N GLN A 45 -4.45 -11.28 5.75
CA GLN A 45 -3.31 -11.46 6.65
C GLN A 45 -2.36 -12.59 6.21
N ASN A 46 -2.44 -12.99 4.94
CA ASN A 46 -1.55 -14.00 4.37
C ASN A 46 -0.43 -13.29 3.60
N VAL A 47 0.77 -13.32 4.17
CA VAL A 47 1.94 -12.64 3.59
C VAL A 47 2.25 -13.14 2.18
N GLU A 48 2.03 -14.42 1.91
CA GLU A 48 2.31 -15.00 0.59
C GLU A 48 1.45 -14.40 -0.52
N SER A 49 0.24 -13.92 -0.19
CA SER A 49 -0.65 -13.31 -1.17
C SER A 49 -0.28 -11.86 -1.50
N ILE A 50 0.53 -11.21 -0.66
CA ILE A 50 0.81 -9.79 -0.81
C ILE A 50 1.50 -9.49 -2.13
N ILE A 51 2.41 -10.36 -2.58
CA ILE A 51 3.13 -10.13 -3.82
C ILE A 51 2.18 -10.03 -5.02
N ASP A 52 1.15 -10.85 -5.05
CA ASP A 52 0.15 -10.80 -6.11
C ASP A 52 -0.65 -9.51 -6.06
N ILE A 53 -0.99 -9.06 -4.86
CA ILE A 53 -1.75 -7.82 -4.66
C ILE A 53 -0.97 -6.62 -5.16
N ILE A 54 0.29 -6.49 -4.75
CA ILE A 54 1.10 -5.33 -5.13
C ILE A 54 1.63 -5.41 -6.56
N SER A 55 1.31 -6.47 -7.28
CA SER A 55 1.64 -6.62 -8.70
C SER A 55 0.43 -6.38 -9.60
N ASP A 56 -0.73 -6.06 -9.02
CA ASP A 56 -1.98 -5.92 -9.77
C ASP A 56 -2.13 -4.50 -10.32
N TYR A 57 -1.82 -4.33 -11.62
CA TYR A 57 -1.90 -3.03 -12.28
C TYR A 57 -3.33 -2.48 -12.38
N LYS A 58 -4.33 -3.33 -12.22
CA LYS A 58 -5.73 -2.89 -12.23
C LYS A 58 -6.08 -2.13 -10.95
N GLN A 59 -5.38 -2.43 -9.87
CA GLN A 59 -5.61 -1.80 -8.58
C GLN A 59 -4.68 -0.63 -8.34
N PHE A 60 -3.41 -0.74 -8.77
CA PHE A 60 -2.40 0.27 -8.51
C PHE A 60 -1.93 0.91 -9.81
N GLU A 61 -2.34 2.18 -10.00
CA GLU A 61 -2.02 2.94 -11.21
C GLU A 61 -0.52 3.02 -11.46
N SER A 62 0.30 3.11 -10.41
CA SER A 62 1.75 3.24 -10.53
C SER A 62 2.39 2.08 -11.28
N LEU A 63 1.73 0.92 -11.31
CA LEU A 63 2.24 -0.25 -12.02
C LEU A 63 2.02 -0.17 -13.53
N CYS A 64 1.22 0.80 -14.00
CA CYS A 64 0.98 0.98 -15.43
C CYS A 64 2.10 1.82 -16.03
N ASP A 65 2.71 1.34 -17.13
CA ASP A 65 3.83 2.01 -17.78
C ASP A 65 3.53 3.42 -18.23
N ASN A 66 2.29 3.69 -18.61
CA ASN A 66 1.87 4.99 -19.13
C ASN A 66 1.42 5.95 -18.05
N SER A 67 1.46 5.55 -16.79
CA SER A 67 1.10 6.44 -15.69
C SER A 67 2.27 7.35 -15.32
N ALA A 68 1.96 8.60 -14.97
CA ALA A 68 2.94 9.52 -14.44
C ALA A 68 3.54 9.02 -13.11
N ARG A 69 2.81 8.14 -12.40
CA ARG A 69 3.28 7.57 -11.13
C ARG A 69 4.27 6.42 -11.30
N HIS A 70 4.38 5.88 -12.50
CA HIS A 70 5.22 4.70 -12.75
C HIS A 70 6.68 4.94 -12.37
N ASN A 71 7.22 6.11 -12.73
CA ASN A 71 8.61 6.45 -12.41
C ASN A 71 8.87 6.58 -10.91
N LEU A 72 7.83 6.80 -10.11
CA LEU A 72 7.98 6.91 -8.66
C LEU A 72 8.32 5.56 -8.01
N LEU A 73 8.09 4.46 -8.70
CA LEU A 73 8.48 3.13 -8.21
C LEU A 73 10.00 3.00 -8.06
N ASP A 74 10.76 3.81 -8.82
CA ASP A 74 12.23 3.76 -8.82
C ASP A 74 12.84 4.72 -7.79
N VAL A 75 12.07 5.17 -6.83
CA VAL A 75 12.55 6.09 -5.79
C VAL A 75 13.82 5.56 -5.12
N ASP A 76 14.76 6.47 -4.85
CA ASP A 76 16.02 6.14 -4.17
C ASP A 76 15.72 5.62 -2.77
N SER A 77 16.34 4.51 -2.39
CA SER A 77 16.13 3.91 -1.06
C SER A 77 16.59 4.82 0.08
N ASN A 78 17.41 5.85 -0.21
CA ASN A 78 17.82 6.84 0.78
C ASN A 78 16.83 7.99 0.92
N ASN A 79 15.79 8.03 0.07
CA ASN A 79 14.76 9.06 0.15
C ASN A 79 14.03 8.94 1.49
N ARG A 80 13.88 10.07 2.18
CA ARG A 80 13.31 10.09 3.54
C ARG A 80 11.86 9.61 3.56
N GLU A 81 11.06 10.06 2.62
CA GLU A 81 9.65 9.69 2.53
C GLU A 81 9.49 8.20 2.20
N PHE A 82 10.36 7.68 1.32
CA PHE A 82 10.38 6.25 1.03
C PHE A 82 10.73 5.44 2.27
N GLN A 83 11.70 5.91 3.06
CA GLN A 83 12.08 5.20 4.28
C GLN A 83 10.93 5.12 5.27
N MET A 84 10.07 6.14 5.32
CA MET A 84 8.86 6.07 6.13
C MET A 84 7.94 4.95 5.65
N CYS A 85 7.72 4.88 4.34
CA CYS A 85 6.90 3.82 3.74
C CYS A 85 7.50 2.44 4.03
N PHE A 86 8.83 2.32 3.94
CA PHE A 86 9.52 1.07 4.21
C PHE A 86 9.33 0.61 5.67
N ARG A 87 9.45 1.55 6.61
CA ARG A 87 9.26 1.22 8.03
C ARG A 87 7.84 0.76 8.32
N VAL A 88 6.85 1.40 7.70
CA VAL A 88 5.45 0.99 7.85
C VAL A 88 5.23 -0.41 7.27
N ALA A 89 5.81 -0.70 6.09
CA ALA A 89 5.71 -2.02 5.49
C ALA A 89 6.34 -3.09 6.40
N MET A 90 7.48 -2.80 7.00
CA MET A 90 8.13 -3.73 7.93
C MET A 90 7.25 -3.97 9.16
N ARG A 91 6.62 -2.92 9.70
CA ARG A 91 5.71 -3.08 10.84
C ARG A 91 4.56 -4.01 10.48
N MET A 92 4.00 -3.87 9.29
CA MET A 92 2.92 -4.72 8.82
C MET A 92 3.37 -6.18 8.74
N LEU A 93 4.54 -6.43 8.14
CA LEU A 93 5.05 -7.79 7.99
C LEU A 93 5.38 -8.46 9.32
N HIS A 94 5.70 -7.67 10.34
CA HIS A 94 5.97 -8.18 11.69
C HIS A 94 4.70 -8.27 12.54
N GLY A 95 3.53 -7.97 11.98
CA GLY A 95 2.27 -8.02 12.72
C GLY A 95 2.08 -6.87 13.70
N ASN A 96 2.84 -5.77 13.54
CA ASN A 96 2.83 -4.64 14.47
C ASN A 96 2.11 -3.41 13.94
N LEU A 97 1.44 -3.50 12.80
CA LEU A 97 0.66 -2.41 12.25
C LEU A 97 -0.83 -2.67 12.54
N PRO A 98 -1.45 -1.88 13.42
CA PRO A 98 -2.89 -2.02 13.63
C PRO A 98 -3.64 -1.61 12.38
N ASP A 99 -4.91 -2.00 12.29
CA ASP A 99 -5.74 -1.61 11.16
C ASP A 99 -5.96 -0.09 11.18
N MET A 100 -5.49 0.59 10.14
CA MET A 100 -5.53 2.04 10.04
C MET A 100 -6.51 2.54 8.98
N CYS A 101 -7.40 1.67 8.49
CA CYS A 101 -8.32 2.04 7.41
C CYS A 101 -9.72 1.43 7.59
N ASN A 102 -10.14 1.16 8.83
CA ASN A 102 -11.47 0.65 9.16
C ASN A 102 -11.81 -0.63 8.38
N ARG A 103 -10.86 -1.56 8.32
CA ARG A 103 -10.98 -2.87 7.65
C ARG A 103 -11.18 -2.77 6.13
N ALA A 104 -10.79 -1.65 5.52
CA ALA A 104 -10.93 -1.49 4.09
C ALA A 104 -10.13 -2.54 3.33
N THR A 105 -10.67 -2.97 2.19
CA THR A 105 -10.02 -3.89 1.27
C THR A 105 -9.92 -3.34 -0.15
N LYS A 106 -10.45 -2.13 -0.39
CA LYS A 106 -10.46 -1.48 -1.70
C LYS A 106 -10.23 0.00 -1.51
N PHE A 107 -9.68 0.64 -2.54
CA PHE A 107 -9.56 2.09 -2.54
C PHE A 107 -9.65 2.64 -3.97
N HIS A 108 -9.94 3.93 -4.08
CA HIS A 108 -9.75 4.67 -5.31
C HIS A 108 -9.39 6.12 -4.97
N ARG A 109 -8.91 6.86 -5.98
CA ARG A 109 -8.62 8.28 -5.81
C ARG A 109 -9.89 9.10 -5.93
N ASP A 110 -9.91 10.27 -5.31
CA ASP A 110 -11.07 11.15 -5.30
C ASP A 110 -11.42 11.71 -6.70
N GLU A 111 -10.46 11.73 -7.63
CA GLU A 111 -10.71 12.19 -8.99
C GLU A 111 -11.37 11.14 -9.90
N PHE A 112 -11.63 9.95 -9.40
CA PHE A 112 -12.18 8.86 -10.20
C PHE A 112 -13.17 8.04 -9.37
N LEU A 113 -14.36 7.79 -9.94
CA LEU A 113 -15.40 7.02 -9.25
C LEU A 113 -15.65 5.71 -9.99
N PRO A 114 -15.08 4.59 -9.50
CA PRO A 114 -15.32 3.29 -10.13
C PRO A 114 -16.73 2.78 -9.86
N LYS A 115 -17.20 1.88 -10.72
CA LYS A 115 -18.55 1.34 -10.61
C LYS A 115 -18.81 0.58 -9.32
N TRP A 116 -17.77 -0.03 -8.74
CA TRP A 116 -17.91 -0.79 -7.51
C TRP A 116 -18.00 0.09 -6.25
N ALA A 117 -17.68 1.38 -6.36
CA ALA A 117 -17.67 2.28 -5.22
C ALA A 117 -19.10 2.65 -4.82
N THR A 118 -19.56 2.15 -3.69
CA THR A 118 -20.90 2.40 -3.18
C THR A 118 -20.83 3.04 -1.80
N ALA A 119 -21.83 3.86 -1.49
CA ALA A 119 -21.90 4.52 -0.19
C ALA A 119 -21.91 3.53 0.97
N ARG A 120 -22.49 2.34 0.75
CA ARG A 120 -22.59 1.32 1.79
C ARG A 120 -21.21 0.80 2.23
N GLY A 121 -20.27 0.66 1.29
CA GLY A 121 -18.94 0.14 1.61
C GLY A 121 -17.96 1.21 2.06
N TYR A 122 -18.29 2.48 1.88
CA TYR A 122 -17.39 3.58 2.17
C TYR A 122 -17.05 3.66 3.67
N VAL A 123 -15.78 3.73 4.01
CA VAL A 123 -15.34 3.75 5.41
C VAL A 123 -14.37 4.89 5.75
N ALA A 124 -13.66 5.45 4.78
CA ALA A 124 -12.70 6.52 5.09
C ALA A 124 -12.25 7.27 3.85
N ASP A 125 -11.94 8.56 4.03
CA ASP A 125 -11.28 9.42 3.05
C ASP A 125 -10.01 9.95 3.72
N ILE A 126 -8.86 9.55 3.20
CA ILE A 126 -7.58 9.89 3.80
C ILE A 126 -6.67 10.42 2.69
N ASP A 127 -6.40 11.73 2.73
CA ASP A 127 -5.50 12.42 1.79
C ASP A 127 -5.83 12.12 0.32
N GLY A 128 -7.11 12.12 -0.03
CA GLY A 128 -7.55 11.92 -1.42
C GLY A 128 -7.70 10.47 -1.84
N LEU A 129 -7.45 9.53 -0.94
CA LEU A 129 -7.75 8.11 -1.16
C LEU A 129 -9.04 7.76 -0.41
N LEU A 130 -10.00 7.20 -1.13
CA LEU A 130 -11.28 6.78 -0.55
C LEU A 130 -11.24 5.27 -0.37
N PHE A 131 -11.51 4.84 0.85
CA PHE A 131 -11.38 3.44 1.25
C PHE A 131 -12.76 2.80 1.46
N TYR A 132 -12.87 1.53 1.08
CA TYR A 132 -14.12 0.77 1.12
C TYR A 132 -13.87 -0.64 1.67
N GLN A 133 -14.86 -1.17 2.36
CA GLN A 133 -14.86 -2.57 2.76
C GLN A 133 -15.26 -3.49 1.63
#